data_4c00663ab4b38c0594b368c269829525
#
_entry.id   4c00663ab4b38c0594b368c269829525
#
_cell.length_a   1.000
_cell.length_b   1.000
_cell.length_c   1.000
_cell.angle_alpha   90.00
_cell.angle_beta   90.00
_cell.angle_gamma   90.00
#
_symmetry.space_group_name_H-M   'P 1'
#
loop_
_entity.id
_entity.type
_entity.pdbx_description
1 polymer ?
#
loop_
_entity_poly.entity_id
_entity_poly.type
_entity_poly.pdbx_seq_one_letter_code
_entity_poly.pdbx_strand_id
1 'polypeptide(L)'
;MANIHSTNRPILVVGGGISGITAALEAAEAGYHVVLIEKSPYLGGRVAQLYHYFPKLCPPQCGLEINFRRMKQNPRIRFLTMAELASISGREGDYVVTIKLLPRYVNERCTCCGKCAEVCETEIDNPFNYGMDRIKAAYLPHGFAFPMRYVLDPSIVETEEGKKCRDVCEYNAIDLELKETAIELKVGAIVWAAGWDPYDASKVEYYGFGNYRNVITNVMMERLAAPNGPTRGKIVRPSDGECVKNVAFIQCAGSRDENHLLYCSGICCLASMKHATYITEQHQDCNVTIFFIDIRALDRLEDFYTKVKTNEKVTFVKSKIAMITEEEETGDLMLEGENTNTGEQIRMKFDMVVLATGMVPNRINVDPAPDVSCDEYGFMVHDPEKCGIYGAGCVRRPVDVATSVQDATASALKAIQSIVRR
;
A
#
# COMPACT_ATOMS: atom_id res chain seq x y z
N MET A 1 32.28 9.04 31.34
CA MET A 1 31.52 9.45 30.16
C MET A 1 32.26 8.86 28.97
N ALA A 2 31.76 7.75 28.43
CA ALA A 2 32.38 7.08 27.29
C ALA A 2 32.16 7.95 26.05
N ASN A 3 33.24 8.33 25.38
CA ASN A 3 33.21 8.90 24.05
C ASN A 3 32.61 7.86 23.10
N ILE A 4 31.32 8.00 22.82
CA ILE A 4 30.66 7.25 21.74
C ILE A 4 31.18 7.88 20.45
N HIS A 5 32.22 7.29 19.89
CA HIS A 5 32.62 7.56 18.51
C HIS A 5 31.47 7.05 17.63
N SER A 6 30.50 7.90 17.38
CA SER A 6 29.51 7.65 16.35
C SER A 6 30.25 7.58 15.02
N THR A 7 30.32 6.42 14.42
CA THR A 7 30.63 6.33 13.00
C THR A 7 29.56 7.18 12.31
N ASN A 8 29.99 8.24 11.62
CA ASN A 8 29.13 9.28 11.06
C ASN A 8 28.33 8.79 9.84
N ARG A 9 27.98 7.49 9.81
CA ARG A 9 27.28 6.81 8.72
C ARG A 9 25.79 6.70 9.03
N PRO A 10 24.93 7.23 8.16
CA PRO A 10 23.48 7.14 8.36
C PRO A 10 22.97 5.69 8.19
N ILE A 11 21.78 5.44 8.72
CA ILE A 11 20.98 4.27 8.39
C ILE A 11 20.16 4.61 7.14
N LEU A 12 20.20 3.73 6.12
CA LEU A 12 19.30 3.82 4.98
C LEU A 12 18.00 3.08 5.31
N VAL A 13 16.87 3.72 5.08
CA VAL A 13 15.55 3.09 5.15
C VAL A 13 14.94 3.08 3.74
N VAL A 14 14.65 1.88 3.22
CA VAL A 14 14.08 1.69 1.88
C VAL A 14 12.59 1.43 1.99
N GLY A 15 11.79 2.38 1.53
CA GLY A 15 10.32 2.39 1.59
C GLY A 15 9.78 3.37 2.63
N GLY A 16 8.92 4.27 2.18
CA GLY A 16 8.29 5.33 2.98
C GLY A 16 6.89 5.00 3.49
N GLY A 17 6.56 3.70 3.59
CA GLY A 17 5.33 3.22 4.24
C GLY A 17 5.42 3.29 5.76
N ILE A 18 4.38 2.79 6.46
CA ILE A 18 4.31 2.88 7.94
C ILE A 18 5.53 2.24 8.63
N SER A 19 6.03 1.10 8.12
CA SER A 19 7.22 0.45 8.69
C SER A 19 8.48 1.30 8.51
N GLY A 20 8.70 1.86 7.31
CA GLY A 20 9.87 2.70 7.06
C GLY A 20 9.84 4.01 7.83
N ILE A 21 8.69 4.67 7.89
CA ILE A 21 8.50 5.88 8.70
C ILE A 21 8.79 5.59 10.18
N THR A 22 8.26 4.49 10.72
CA THR A 22 8.51 4.08 12.11
C THR A 22 10.01 3.81 12.33
N ALA A 23 10.64 3.00 11.48
CA ALA A 23 12.06 2.70 11.63
C ALA A 23 12.94 3.96 11.55
N ALA A 24 12.60 4.90 10.64
CA ALA A 24 13.30 6.17 10.52
C ALA A 24 13.17 7.04 11.76
N LEU A 25 11.95 7.14 12.32
CA LEU A 25 11.70 7.91 13.55
C LEU A 25 12.41 7.31 14.76
N GLU A 26 12.30 6.00 14.97
CA GLU A 26 12.93 5.30 16.09
C GLU A 26 14.46 5.47 16.07
N ALA A 27 15.09 5.27 14.90
CA ALA A 27 16.52 5.44 14.76
C ALA A 27 16.96 6.90 14.96
N ALA A 28 16.22 7.87 14.41
CA ALA A 28 16.57 9.27 14.51
C ALA A 28 16.36 9.84 15.92
N GLU A 29 15.33 9.42 16.62
CA GLU A 29 15.07 9.80 18.02
C GLU A 29 16.08 9.16 19.00
N ALA A 30 16.61 7.98 18.63
CA ALA A 30 17.77 7.38 19.31
C ALA A 30 19.10 8.09 19.01
N GLY A 31 19.12 9.12 18.15
CA GLY A 31 20.27 9.97 17.90
C GLY A 31 21.05 9.69 16.61
N TYR A 32 20.57 8.80 15.75
CA TYR A 32 21.26 8.42 14.51
C TYR A 32 20.73 9.19 13.30
N HIS A 33 21.61 9.45 12.33
CA HIS A 33 21.18 10.02 11.05
C HIS A 33 20.53 8.96 10.18
N VAL A 34 19.44 9.33 9.53
CA VAL A 34 18.63 8.44 8.67
C VAL A 34 18.41 9.08 7.32
N VAL A 35 18.60 8.29 6.27
CA VAL A 35 18.13 8.61 4.91
C VAL A 35 16.99 7.64 4.58
N LEU A 36 15.80 8.16 4.35
CA LEU A 36 14.63 7.38 3.93
C LEU A 36 14.39 7.63 2.44
N ILE A 37 14.25 6.56 1.66
CA ILE A 37 13.89 6.64 0.24
C ILE A 37 12.53 6.00 -0.01
N GLU A 38 11.76 6.60 -0.92
CA GLU A 38 10.43 6.14 -1.33
C GLU A 38 10.26 6.29 -2.84
N LYS A 39 9.81 5.21 -3.51
CA LYS A 39 9.57 5.21 -4.96
C LYS A 39 8.41 6.10 -5.38
N SER A 40 7.37 6.17 -4.53
CA SER A 40 6.19 7.01 -4.77
C SER A 40 6.50 8.49 -4.56
N PRO A 41 5.69 9.39 -5.12
CA PRO A 41 5.83 10.83 -4.89
C PRO A 41 5.39 11.27 -3.48
N TYR A 42 4.96 10.37 -2.61
CA TYR A 42 4.48 10.65 -1.26
C TYR A 42 4.87 9.53 -0.28
N LEU A 43 4.92 9.87 1.01
CA LEU A 43 5.10 8.92 2.11
C LEU A 43 3.74 8.46 2.66
N GLY A 44 3.77 7.35 3.42
CA GLY A 44 2.58 6.72 4.03
C GLY A 44 2.26 5.36 3.43
N GLY A 45 2.74 5.07 2.22
CA GLY A 45 2.56 3.80 1.54
C GLY A 45 1.10 3.36 1.46
N ARG A 46 0.83 2.06 1.59
CA ARG A 46 -0.54 1.53 1.48
C ARG A 46 -1.45 1.95 2.63
N VAL A 47 -0.90 2.28 3.80
CA VAL A 47 -1.72 2.80 4.91
C VAL A 47 -2.41 4.09 4.51
N ALA A 48 -1.76 4.97 3.74
CA ALA A 48 -2.39 6.20 3.22
C ALA A 48 -3.58 5.93 2.29
N GLN A 49 -3.64 4.76 1.66
CA GLN A 49 -4.72 4.34 0.75
C GLN A 49 -5.89 3.66 1.46
N LEU A 50 -5.78 3.30 2.76
CA LEU A 50 -6.88 2.72 3.52
C LEU A 50 -7.91 3.79 3.88
N TYR A 51 -9.16 3.39 4.06
CA TYR A 51 -10.19 4.24 4.66
C TYR A 51 -10.07 4.21 6.18
N HIS A 52 -10.11 3.02 6.78
CA HIS A 52 -9.86 2.81 8.21
C HIS A 52 -8.89 1.64 8.43
N TYR A 53 -8.18 1.63 9.56
CA TYR A 53 -7.29 0.53 9.92
C TYR A 53 -7.46 0.10 11.37
N PHE A 54 -7.20 -1.18 11.62
CA PHE A 54 -7.25 -1.80 12.94
C PHE A 54 -6.16 -1.25 13.88
N PRO A 55 -6.36 -1.33 15.22
CA PRO A 55 -7.51 -1.95 15.91
C PRO A 55 -8.70 -0.99 16.12
N LYS A 56 -8.51 0.31 16.06
CA LYS A 56 -9.52 1.32 16.41
C LYS A 56 -10.42 1.74 15.27
N LEU A 57 -10.18 1.23 14.07
CA LEU A 57 -10.85 1.65 12.83
C LEU A 57 -10.81 3.17 12.62
N CYS A 58 -9.65 3.77 12.87
CA CYS A 58 -9.40 5.19 12.63
C CYS A 58 -8.98 5.45 11.18
N PRO A 59 -9.26 6.64 10.65
CA PRO A 59 -8.67 7.09 9.40
C PRO A 59 -7.14 7.17 9.49
N PRO A 60 -6.40 6.79 8.44
CA PRO A 60 -4.94 6.77 8.47
C PRO A 60 -4.30 8.16 8.65
N GLN A 61 -4.99 9.23 8.26
CA GLN A 61 -4.53 10.60 8.45
C GLN A 61 -4.16 10.90 9.90
N CYS A 62 -4.94 10.39 10.85
CA CYS A 62 -4.73 10.63 12.28
C CYS A 62 -3.33 10.21 12.75
N GLY A 63 -2.87 8.99 12.39
CA GLY A 63 -1.54 8.49 12.76
C GLY A 63 -0.42 9.03 11.87
N LEU A 64 -0.67 9.13 10.57
CA LEU A 64 0.33 9.59 9.60
C LEU A 64 0.70 11.06 9.80
N GLU A 65 -0.27 11.94 10.08
CA GLU A 65 0.00 13.36 10.34
C GLU A 65 0.96 13.55 11.52
N ILE A 66 0.75 12.82 12.60
CA ILE A 66 1.65 12.86 13.77
C ILE A 66 3.07 12.45 13.35
N ASN A 67 3.21 11.36 12.61
CA ASN A 67 4.50 10.87 12.15
C ASN A 67 5.17 11.83 11.17
N PHE A 68 4.44 12.40 10.22
CA PHE A 68 4.98 13.41 9.29
C PHE A 68 5.46 14.66 10.01
N ARG A 69 4.75 15.11 11.06
CA ARG A 69 5.18 16.22 11.91
C ARG A 69 6.48 15.89 12.64
N ARG A 70 6.58 14.70 13.24
CA ARG A 70 7.82 14.24 13.91
C ARG A 70 8.98 14.18 12.91
N MET A 71 8.78 13.62 11.71
CA MET A 71 9.80 13.58 10.65
C MET A 71 10.27 14.98 10.23
N LYS A 72 9.33 15.90 10.00
CA LYS A 72 9.62 17.28 9.59
C LYS A 72 10.43 18.05 10.64
N GLN A 73 10.21 17.77 11.91
CA GLN A 73 10.87 18.43 13.05
C GLN A 73 12.23 17.81 13.40
N ASN A 74 12.52 16.59 12.94
CA ASN A 74 13.74 15.90 13.28
C ASN A 74 14.86 16.15 12.24
N PRO A 75 15.91 16.93 12.59
CA PRO A 75 16.99 17.30 11.65
C PRO A 75 17.88 16.10 11.25
N ARG A 76 17.75 14.96 11.93
CA ARG A 76 18.49 13.74 11.60
C ARG A 76 17.83 12.91 10.51
N ILE A 77 16.60 13.23 10.11
CA ILE A 77 15.89 12.52 9.05
C ILE A 77 15.97 13.32 7.76
N ARG A 78 16.55 12.73 6.72
CA ARG A 78 16.42 13.17 5.34
C ARG A 78 15.58 12.15 4.59
N PHE A 79 14.52 12.58 3.91
CA PHE A 79 13.74 11.69 3.06
C PHE A 79 13.76 12.15 1.60
N LEU A 80 13.72 11.20 0.69
CA LEU A 80 13.69 11.39 -0.75
C LEU A 80 12.52 10.60 -1.32
N THR A 81 11.61 11.28 -1.98
CA THR A 81 10.50 10.65 -2.73
C THR A 81 10.88 10.56 -4.21
N MET A 82 10.22 9.67 -4.95
CA MET A 82 10.58 9.30 -6.32
C MET A 82 12.05 8.83 -6.39
N ALA A 83 12.44 8.05 -5.39
CA ALA A 83 13.80 7.58 -5.19
C ALA A 83 13.82 6.06 -5.07
N GLU A 84 14.65 5.41 -5.86
CA GLU A 84 14.80 3.96 -5.90
C GLU A 84 16.24 3.57 -5.63
N LEU A 85 16.43 2.44 -4.96
CA LEU A 85 17.74 1.88 -4.74
C LEU A 85 18.19 1.13 -5.99
N ALA A 86 19.28 1.57 -6.60
CA ALA A 86 19.83 0.99 -7.83
C ALA A 86 20.88 -0.08 -7.57
N SER A 87 21.78 0.14 -6.58
CA SER A 87 22.82 -0.83 -6.23
C SER A 87 23.19 -0.79 -4.76
N ILE A 88 23.69 -1.92 -4.26
CA ILE A 88 24.26 -2.08 -2.92
C ILE A 88 25.61 -2.80 -3.06
N SER A 89 26.63 -2.28 -2.42
CA SER A 89 27.95 -2.94 -2.31
C SER A 89 28.52 -2.74 -0.90
N GLY A 90 29.56 -3.49 -0.57
CA GLY A 90 30.20 -3.41 0.73
C GLY A 90 29.63 -4.43 1.73
N ARG A 91 29.70 -4.12 3.01
CA ARG A 91 29.32 -5.01 4.12
C ARG A 91 28.74 -4.24 5.28
N GLU A 92 28.21 -4.94 6.26
CA GLU A 92 27.72 -4.36 7.51
C GLU A 92 28.65 -3.28 8.05
N GLY A 93 28.09 -2.12 8.39
CA GLY A 93 28.79 -0.93 8.87
C GLY A 93 29.50 -0.11 7.77
N ASP A 94 29.59 -0.61 6.53
CA ASP A 94 30.29 0.04 5.41
C ASP A 94 29.67 -0.31 4.06
N TYR A 95 28.39 -0.02 3.91
CA TYR A 95 27.72 -0.14 2.62
C TYR A 95 27.93 1.12 1.78
N VAL A 96 28.07 0.92 0.47
CA VAL A 96 27.97 1.96 -0.55
C VAL A 96 26.70 1.66 -1.36
N VAL A 97 25.80 2.62 -1.40
CA VAL A 97 24.51 2.48 -2.08
C VAL A 97 24.33 3.55 -3.14
N THR A 98 23.83 3.18 -4.30
CA THR A 98 23.44 4.12 -5.35
C THR A 98 21.93 4.28 -5.33
N ILE A 99 21.48 5.52 -5.19
CA ILE A 99 20.05 5.88 -5.19
C ILE A 99 19.78 6.64 -6.48
N LYS A 100 18.83 6.13 -7.27
CA LYS A 100 18.30 6.74 -8.47
C LYS A 100 17.16 7.68 -8.08
N LEU A 101 17.23 8.94 -8.53
CA LEU A 101 16.19 9.94 -8.32
C LEU A 101 15.46 10.18 -9.65
N LEU A 102 14.18 9.86 -9.67
CA LEU A 102 13.30 10.13 -10.80
C LEU A 102 12.83 11.59 -10.78
N PRO A 103 12.68 12.23 -11.94
CA PRO A 103 12.26 13.62 -12.00
C PRO A 103 10.79 13.77 -11.63
N ARG A 104 10.50 14.66 -10.69
CA ARG A 104 9.16 15.06 -10.30
C ARG A 104 8.61 16.19 -11.17
N TYR A 105 9.51 16.90 -11.82
CA TYR A 105 9.28 18.13 -12.59
C TYR A 105 8.69 19.29 -11.77
N VAL A 106 8.50 19.11 -10.47
CA VAL A 106 8.02 20.13 -9.53
C VAL A 106 8.91 20.18 -8.30
N ASN A 107 9.52 21.33 -8.03
CA ASN A 107 10.47 21.54 -6.92
C ASN A 107 9.80 22.02 -5.62
N GLU A 108 10.61 22.35 -4.60
CA GLU A 108 10.14 22.75 -3.26
C GLU A 108 9.40 24.06 -3.19
N ARG A 109 9.43 24.90 -4.23
CA ARG A 109 8.69 26.16 -4.27
C ARG A 109 7.19 25.99 -4.55
N CYS A 110 6.76 24.76 -4.83
CA CYS A 110 5.34 24.45 -5.05
C CYS A 110 4.52 24.74 -3.79
N THR A 111 3.53 25.61 -3.93
CA THR A 111 2.57 25.99 -2.87
C THR A 111 1.26 25.23 -2.94
N CYS A 112 1.12 24.24 -3.84
CA CYS A 112 -0.10 23.48 -4.08
C CYS A 112 -1.32 24.34 -4.49
N CYS A 113 -1.11 25.46 -5.20
CA CYS A 113 -2.18 26.36 -5.64
C CYS A 113 -3.14 25.77 -6.68
N GLY A 114 -2.75 24.68 -7.36
CA GLY A 114 -3.61 23.98 -8.33
C GLY A 114 -3.59 24.50 -9.75
N LYS A 115 -3.03 25.68 -10.03
CA LYS A 115 -3.07 26.34 -11.35
C LYS A 115 -2.55 25.45 -12.49
N CYS A 116 -1.52 24.64 -12.24
CA CYS A 116 -1.01 23.71 -13.24
C CYS A 116 -2.01 22.61 -13.61
N ALA A 117 -2.81 22.14 -12.65
CA ALA A 117 -3.87 21.16 -12.93
C ALA A 117 -5.07 21.78 -13.67
N GLU A 118 -5.36 23.06 -13.44
CA GLU A 118 -6.45 23.77 -14.13
C GLU A 118 -6.20 23.91 -15.63
N VAL A 119 -4.95 24.11 -16.05
CA VAL A 119 -4.57 24.26 -17.47
C VAL A 119 -4.21 22.93 -18.13
N CYS A 120 -4.10 21.86 -17.36
CA CYS A 120 -3.81 20.52 -17.85
C CYS A 120 -5.09 19.86 -18.36
N GLU A 121 -5.09 19.43 -19.62
CA GLU A 121 -6.22 18.75 -20.26
C GLU A 121 -6.05 17.23 -20.22
N THR A 122 -4.81 16.77 -20.38
CA THR A 122 -4.46 15.34 -20.37
C THR A 122 -4.81 14.68 -19.04
N GLU A 123 -5.47 13.54 -19.13
CA GLU A 123 -5.85 12.73 -17.98
C GLU A 123 -5.12 11.38 -18.00
N ILE A 124 -4.73 10.93 -16.84
CA ILE A 124 -4.10 9.61 -16.59
C ILE A 124 -4.94 8.81 -15.59
N ASP A 125 -4.76 7.52 -15.56
CA ASP A 125 -5.35 6.68 -14.53
C ASP A 125 -4.78 7.06 -13.17
N ASN A 126 -5.65 7.20 -12.17
CA ASN A 126 -5.24 7.59 -10.84
C ASN A 126 -4.53 6.44 -10.11
N PRO A 127 -3.20 6.50 -9.92
CA PRO A 127 -2.48 5.40 -9.26
C PRO A 127 -2.82 5.27 -7.77
N PHE A 128 -3.26 6.36 -7.13
CA PHE A 128 -3.67 6.32 -5.72
C PHE A 128 -4.97 5.53 -5.53
N ASN A 129 -5.84 5.53 -6.53
CA ASN A 129 -7.13 4.83 -6.53
C ASN A 129 -7.12 3.56 -7.40
N TYR A 130 -5.96 2.98 -7.68
CA TYR A 130 -5.82 1.74 -8.49
C TYR A 130 -6.46 1.84 -9.88
N GLY A 131 -6.44 3.02 -10.49
CA GLY A 131 -7.01 3.26 -11.83
C GLY A 131 -8.55 3.30 -11.89
N MET A 132 -9.24 3.31 -10.74
CA MET A 132 -10.71 3.38 -10.73
C MET A 132 -11.30 4.74 -11.14
N ASP A 133 -10.49 5.77 -11.15
CA ASP A 133 -10.83 7.11 -11.65
C ASP A 133 -9.65 7.71 -12.42
N ARG A 134 -9.91 8.84 -13.07
CA ARG A 134 -8.88 9.57 -13.80
C ARG A 134 -8.55 10.86 -13.10
N ILE A 135 -7.28 11.29 -13.23
CA ILE A 135 -6.78 12.56 -12.72
C ILE A 135 -6.02 13.30 -13.82
N LYS A 136 -5.83 14.60 -13.65
CA LYS A 136 -5.00 15.39 -14.56
C LYS A 136 -3.54 14.93 -14.53
N ALA A 137 -2.83 14.99 -15.64
CA ALA A 137 -1.41 14.63 -15.70
C ALA A 137 -0.51 15.60 -14.88
N ALA A 138 -1.00 16.78 -14.53
CA ALA A 138 -0.44 17.64 -13.49
C ALA A 138 -1.28 17.46 -12.21
N TYR A 139 -0.80 16.68 -11.24
CA TYR A 139 -1.62 16.23 -10.11
C TYR A 139 -0.95 16.36 -8.75
N LEU A 140 -1.79 16.48 -7.72
CA LEU A 140 -1.40 16.22 -6.34
C LEU A 140 -1.73 14.76 -6.03
N PRO A 141 -0.79 13.94 -5.51
CA PRO A 141 -1.03 12.51 -5.30
C PRO A 141 -2.29 12.19 -4.49
N HIS A 142 -2.51 12.93 -3.41
CA HIS A 142 -3.76 12.91 -2.62
C HIS A 142 -3.80 14.12 -1.66
N GLY A 143 -4.97 14.42 -1.08
CA GLY A 143 -5.20 15.65 -0.32
C GLY A 143 -4.41 15.83 0.98
N PHE A 144 -3.72 14.78 1.48
CA PHE A 144 -2.80 14.87 2.64
C PHE A 144 -1.43 14.26 2.33
N ALA A 145 -1.00 14.33 1.05
CA ALA A 145 0.30 13.84 0.62
C ALA A 145 1.44 14.51 1.40
N PHE A 146 2.46 13.75 1.74
CA PHE A 146 3.69 14.29 2.32
C PHE A 146 4.90 13.80 1.52
N PRO A 147 5.68 14.69 0.89
CA PRO A 147 5.52 16.14 0.86
C PRO A 147 4.27 16.59 0.08
N MET A 148 3.65 17.68 0.53
CA MET A 148 2.53 18.32 -0.15
C MET A 148 3.08 19.07 -1.38
N ARG A 149 3.09 18.41 -2.53
CA ARG A 149 3.71 18.90 -3.76
C ARG A 149 3.10 18.22 -4.97
N TYR A 150 2.82 19.01 -6.02
CA TYR A 150 2.37 18.47 -7.30
C TYR A 150 3.41 17.58 -7.97
N VAL A 151 2.96 16.81 -8.94
CA VAL A 151 3.76 15.99 -9.85
C VAL A 151 3.29 16.29 -11.27
N LEU A 152 4.21 16.35 -12.21
CA LEU A 152 3.87 16.27 -13.63
C LEU A 152 4.15 14.84 -14.12
N ASP A 153 3.17 14.26 -14.79
CA ASP A 153 3.37 12.97 -15.45
C ASP A 153 4.33 13.14 -16.64
N PRO A 154 5.27 12.21 -16.85
CA PRO A 154 6.22 12.29 -17.96
C PRO A 154 5.57 12.45 -19.34
N SER A 155 4.32 11.98 -19.54
CA SER A 155 3.62 12.05 -20.82
C SER A 155 3.38 13.48 -21.33
N ILE A 156 3.32 14.48 -20.43
CA ILE A 156 3.08 15.87 -20.82
C ILE A 156 4.34 16.75 -20.84
N VAL A 157 5.46 16.26 -20.32
CA VAL A 157 6.66 17.10 -20.07
C VAL A 157 7.23 17.73 -21.34
N GLU A 158 7.30 16.97 -22.43
CA GLU A 158 7.84 17.45 -23.73
C GLU A 158 6.76 18.06 -24.64
N THR A 159 5.52 18.21 -24.14
CA THR A 159 4.40 18.73 -24.92
C THR A 159 4.18 20.24 -24.68
N GLU A 160 3.35 20.87 -25.53
CA GLU A 160 2.89 22.24 -25.31
C GLU A 160 2.10 22.38 -23.99
N GLU A 161 1.45 21.33 -23.55
CA GLU A 161 0.71 21.30 -22.29
C GLU A 161 1.63 21.40 -21.08
N GLY A 162 2.75 20.67 -21.06
CA GLY A 162 3.77 20.80 -20.04
C GLY A 162 4.32 22.25 -19.97
N LYS A 163 4.53 22.90 -21.13
CA LYS A 163 4.94 24.32 -21.18
C LYS A 163 3.87 25.23 -20.59
N LYS A 164 2.59 25.04 -20.91
CA LYS A 164 1.47 25.79 -20.29
C LYS A 164 1.46 25.63 -18.77
N CYS A 165 1.64 24.40 -18.26
CA CYS A 165 1.74 24.14 -16.83
C CYS A 165 2.89 24.90 -16.17
N ARG A 166 4.06 24.95 -16.83
CA ARG A 166 5.22 25.72 -16.36
C ARG A 166 4.93 27.22 -16.36
N ASP A 167 4.38 27.74 -17.44
CA ASP A 167 4.20 29.20 -17.66
C ASP A 167 3.13 29.81 -16.72
N VAL A 168 2.14 29.01 -16.29
CA VAL A 168 1.13 29.43 -15.30
C VAL A 168 1.66 29.42 -13.86
N CYS A 169 2.82 28.80 -13.62
CA CYS A 169 3.38 28.65 -12.28
C CYS A 169 4.09 29.91 -11.79
N GLU A 170 3.39 30.76 -11.06
CA GLU A 170 3.91 32.03 -10.50
C GLU A 170 5.11 31.84 -9.55
N TYR A 171 5.29 30.64 -9.00
CA TYR A 171 6.37 30.34 -8.06
C TYR A 171 7.62 29.75 -8.73
N ASN A 172 7.61 29.62 -10.07
CA ASN A 172 8.67 28.95 -10.82
C ASN A 172 9.02 27.59 -10.20
N ALA A 173 7.99 26.83 -9.80
CA ALA A 173 8.15 25.53 -9.17
C ALA A 173 8.26 24.40 -10.20
N ILE A 174 7.89 24.63 -11.46
CA ILE A 174 7.92 23.61 -12.52
C ILE A 174 9.21 23.76 -13.33
N ASP A 175 9.95 22.65 -13.41
CA ASP A 175 11.19 22.54 -14.16
C ASP A 175 11.11 21.31 -15.08
N LEU A 176 10.87 21.55 -16.36
CA LEU A 176 10.70 20.49 -17.38
C LEU A 176 12.04 19.89 -17.82
N GLU A 177 13.18 20.54 -17.51
CA GLU A 177 14.52 20.07 -17.85
C GLU A 177 15.08 19.06 -16.84
N LEU A 178 14.38 18.81 -15.75
CA LEU A 178 14.80 17.83 -14.75
C LEU A 178 14.96 16.44 -15.38
N LYS A 179 16.10 15.83 -15.11
CA LYS A 179 16.43 14.49 -15.58
C LYS A 179 16.62 13.56 -14.39
N GLU A 180 16.55 12.29 -14.67
CA GLU A 180 16.99 11.27 -13.74
C GLU A 180 18.44 11.53 -13.30
N THR A 181 18.69 11.41 -12.01
CA THR A 181 20.02 11.55 -11.41
C THR A 181 20.28 10.40 -10.46
N ALA A 182 21.58 10.13 -10.21
CA ALA A 182 21.98 9.14 -9.24
C ALA A 182 22.86 9.79 -8.17
N ILE A 183 22.66 9.39 -6.92
CA ILE A 183 23.51 9.79 -5.79
C ILE A 183 24.10 8.56 -5.13
N GLU A 184 25.38 8.64 -4.80
CA GLU A 184 26.07 7.61 -4.03
C GLU A 184 26.14 8.02 -2.57
N LEU A 185 25.81 7.09 -1.67
CA LEU A 185 25.85 7.29 -0.22
C LEU A 185 26.59 6.14 0.46
N LYS A 186 27.36 6.48 1.50
CA LYS A 186 27.91 5.51 2.45
C LYS A 186 27.01 5.40 3.65
N VAL A 187 26.54 4.19 3.94
CA VAL A 187 25.59 3.92 5.04
C VAL A 187 26.09 2.79 5.92
N GLY A 188 25.73 2.82 7.19
CA GLY A 188 26.17 1.81 8.16
C GLY A 188 25.29 0.57 8.21
N ALA A 189 23.99 0.74 7.97
CA ALA A 189 23.01 -0.34 7.94
C ALA A 189 21.84 0.04 7.02
N ILE A 190 21.05 -0.98 6.61
CA ILE A 190 19.89 -0.81 5.74
C ILE A 190 18.67 -1.45 6.40
N VAL A 191 17.58 -0.70 6.50
CA VAL A 191 16.25 -1.23 6.86
C VAL A 191 15.42 -1.33 5.59
N TRP A 192 15.04 -2.56 5.22
CA TRP A 192 14.21 -2.84 4.05
C TRP A 192 12.74 -2.87 4.45
N ALA A 193 12.00 -1.83 4.11
CA ALA A 193 10.61 -1.62 4.48
C ALA A 193 9.70 -1.38 3.24
N ALA A 194 10.01 -2.04 2.13
CA ALA A 194 9.36 -1.83 0.83
C ALA A 194 7.88 -2.28 0.78
N GLY A 195 7.38 -2.96 1.84
CA GLY A 195 5.99 -3.33 1.99
C GLY A 195 5.58 -4.50 1.09
N TRP A 196 4.37 -4.42 0.51
CA TRP A 196 3.72 -5.50 -0.21
C TRP A 196 2.85 -4.96 -1.35
N ASP A 197 2.56 -5.82 -2.30
CA ASP A 197 1.54 -5.60 -3.31
C ASP A 197 0.38 -6.59 -3.15
N PRO A 198 -0.88 -6.22 -3.48
CA PRO A 198 -1.98 -7.18 -3.54
C PRO A 198 -1.66 -8.24 -4.60
N TYR A 199 -2.03 -9.47 -4.32
CA TYR A 199 -1.93 -10.51 -5.33
C TYR A 199 -2.73 -10.11 -6.58
N ASP A 200 -2.15 -10.29 -7.72
CA ASP A 200 -2.77 -9.95 -9.00
C ASP A 200 -3.99 -10.85 -9.26
N ALA A 201 -5.17 -10.28 -9.06
CA ALA A 201 -6.43 -11.00 -9.18
C ALA A 201 -6.74 -11.43 -10.62
N SER A 202 -6.12 -10.82 -11.63
CA SER A 202 -6.29 -11.21 -13.04
C SER A 202 -5.77 -12.63 -13.35
N LYS A 203 -4.83 -13.11 -12.52
CA LYS A 203 -4.31 -14.48 -12.61
C LYS A 203 -5.32 -15.54 -12.16
N VAL A 204 -6.40 -15.13 -11.48
CA VAL A 204 -7.51 -16.01 -11.08
C VAL A 204 -8.62 -15.84 -12.10
N GLU A 205 -8.40 -16.34 -13.32
CA GLU A 205 -9.23 -16.05 -14.50
C GLU A 205 -10.72 -16.35 -14.30
N TYR A 206 -11.04 -17.40 -13.54
CA TYR A 206 -12.41 -17.82 -13.26
C TYR A 206 -13.20 -16.86 -12.34
N TYR A 207 -12.54 -15.83 -11.81
CA TYR A 207 -13.22 -14.76 -11.05
C TYR A 207 -13.48 -13.49 -11.87
N GLY A 208 -12.99 -13.42 -13.11
CA GLY A 208 -13.32 -12.37 -14.07
C GLY A 208 -12.83 -10.96 -13.72
N PHE A 209 -11.87 -10.82 -12.79
CA PHE A 209 -11.27 -9.51 -12.47
C PHE A 209 -10.59 -8.92 -13.72
N GLY A 210 -10.87 -7.65 -14.00
CA GLY A 210 -10.41 -6.96 -15.20
C GLY A 210 -11.33 -7.12 -16.41
N ASN A 211 -12.15 -8.18 -16.45
CA ASN A 211 -13.16 -8.40 -17.49
C ASN A 211 -14.54 -7.88 -17.03
N TYR A 212 -14.92 -8.15 -15.78
CA TYR A 212 -16.20 -7.72 -15.21
C TYR A 212 -15.99 -6.49 -14.33
N ARG A 213 -16.61 -5.37 -14.69
CA ARG A 213 -16.39 -4.08 -14.01
C ARG A 213 -16.81 -4.08 -12.53
N ASN A 214 -17.80 -4.91 -12.17
CA ASN A 214 -18.31 -5.02 -10.82
C ASN A 214 -17.56 -6.05 -9.96
N VAL A 215 -16.46 -6.64 -10.47
CA VAL A 215 -15.51 -7.45 -9.70
C VAL A 215 -14.32 -6.58 -9.33
N ILE A 216 -14.16 -6.29 -8.05
CA ILE A 216 -13.09 -5.45 -7.50
C ILE A 216 -12.26 -6.20 -6.45
N THR A 217 -11.11 -5.66 -6.07
CA THR A 217 -10.30 -6.21 -4.99
C THR A 217 -10.57 -5.52 -3.65
N ASN A 218 -10.13 -6.14 -2.56
CA ASN A 218 -10.23 -5.57 -1.21
C ASN A 218 -9.53 -4.21 -1.08
N VAL A 219 -8.42 -3.97 -1.76
CA VAL A 219 -7.73 -2.66 -1.75
C VAL A 219 -8.52 -1.60 -2.54
N MET A 220 -9.20 -1.99 -3.62
CA MET A 220 -10.10 -1.09 -4.36
C MET A 220 -11.34 -0.73 -3.50
N MET A 221 -11.87 -1.68 -2.73
CA MET A 221 -12.97 -1.42 -1.80
C MET A 221 -12.61 -0.38 -0.72
N GLU A 222 -11.37 -0.36 -0.22
CA GLU A 222 -10.90 0.70 0.68
C GLU A 222 -10.97 2.08 0.01
N ARG A 223 -10.68 2.14 -1.30
CA ARG A 223 -10.74 3.41 -2.03
C ARG A 223 -12.17 3.87 -2.32
N LEU A 224 -13.08 2.94 -2.64
CA LEU A 224 -14.51 3.28 -2.77
C LEU A 224 -15.08 3.86 -1.48
N ALA A 225 -14.74 3.27 -0.33
CA ALA A 225 -15.24 3.72 0.97
C ALA A 225 -14.61 5.04 1.44
N ALA A 226 -13.44 5.42 0.92
CA ALA A 226 -12.72 6.60 1.39
C ALA A 226 -13.28 7.92 0.82
N PRO A 227 -13.44 8.98 1.64
CA PRO A 227 -13.93 10.29 1.17
C PRO A 227 -13.09 10.93 0.06
N ASN A 228 -11.79 10.58 -0.02
CA ASN A 228 -10.88 10.99 -1.08
C ASN A 228 -10.72 9.92 -2.18
N GLY A 229 -11.62 8.97 -2.23
CA GLY A 229 -11.66 7.94 -3.26
C GLY A 229 -12.44 8.37 -4.52
N PRO A 230 -12.55 7.45 -5.52
CA PRO A 230 -13.11 7.78 -6.84
C PRO A 230 -14.57 8.23 -6.78
N THR A 231 -15.32 7.75 -5.81
CA THR A 231 -16.75 8.02 -5.61
C THR A 231 -17.03 8.95 -4.43
N ARG A 232 -16.00 9.58 -3.87
CA ARG A 232 -16.08 10.45 -2.68
C ARG A 232 -16.70 9.74 -1.47
N GLY A 233 -16.34 8.46 -1.28
CA GLY A 233 -16.77 7.64 -0.17
C GLY A 233 -18.13 6.94 -0.36
N LYS A 234 -18.78 7.09 -1.50
CA LYS A 234 -20.01 6.36 -1.82
C LYS A 234 -19.66 4.98 -2.38
N ILE A 235 -20.10 3.93 -1.71
CA ILE A 235 -19.93 2.56 -2.18
C ILE A 235 -21.02 2.28 -3.21
N VAL A 236 -20.63 2.25 -4.47
CA VAL A 236 -21.52 2.08 -5.63
C VAL A 236 -20.94 1.06 -6.61
N ARG A 237 -21.76 0.54 -7.52
CA ARG A 237 -21.32 -0.34 -8.60
C ARG A 237 -20.33 0.40 -9.52
N PRO A 238 -19.16 -0.15 -9.80
CA PRO A 238 -18.18 0.51 -10.67
C PRO A 238 -18.64 0.64 -12.14
N SER A 239 -19.57 -0.19 -12.60
CA SER A 239 -20.05 -0.18 -13.97
C SER A 239 -20.91 1.04 -14.32
N ASP A 240 -21.81 1.45 -13.42
CA ASP A 240 -22.90 2.40 -13.67
C ASP A 240 -23.10 3.45 -12.57
N GLY A 241 -22.44 3.28 -11.40
CA GLY A 241 -22.59 4.18 -10.26
C GLY A 241 -23.87 3.98 -9.44
N GLU A 242 -24.64 2.93 -9.70
CA GLU A 242 -25.84 2.62 -8.95
C GLU A 242 -25.52 2.09 -7.55
N CYS A 243 -26.46 2.25 -6.62
CA CYS A 243 -26.34 1.75 -5.26
C CYS A 243 -26.32 0.22 -5.23
N VAL A 244 -25.42 -0.35 -4.43
CA VAL A 244 -25.34 -1.80 -4.22
C VAL A 244 -26.46 -2.29 -3.30
N LYS A 245 -27.02 -3.48 -3.59
CA LYS A 245 -28.03 -4.17 -2.80
C LYS A 245 -27.56 -5.53 -2.29
N ASN A 246 -26.75 -6.24 -3.07
CA ASN A 246 -26.21 -7.54 -2.72
C ASN A 246 -24.73 -7.59 -3.06
N VAL A 247 -23.87 -7.64 -2.06
CA VAL A 247 -22.41 -7.66 -2.24
C VAL A 247 -21.83 -8.98 -1.72
N ALA A 248 -21.01 -9.61 -2.54
CA ALA A 248 -20.26 -10.80 -2.15
C ALA A 248 -18.80 -10.49 -1.84
N PHE A 249 -18.26 -11.11 -0.79
CA PHE A 249 -16.82 -11.18 -0.52
C PHE A 249 -16.35 -12.61 -0.74
N ILE A 250 -15.35 -12.79 -1.60
CA ILE A 250 -14.71 -14.08 -1.81
C ILE A 250 -13.38 -14.10 -1.07
N GLN A 251 -13.32 -14.86 0.03
CA GLN A 251 -12.11 -15.02 0.82
C GLN A 251 -11.10 -15.91 0.11
N CYS A 252 -9.81 -15.67 0.39
CA CYS A 252 -8.70 -16.43 -0.15
C CYS A 252 -8.63 -16.41 -1.70
N ALA A 253 -9.06 -15.32 -2.36
CA ALA A 253 -8.94 -15.17 -3.78
C ALA A 253 -7.45 -15.16 -4.20
N GLY A 254 -6.98 -16.26 -4.82
CA GLY A 254 -5.58 -16.49 -5.16
C GLY A 254 -4.67 -16.77 -3.96
N SER A 255 -5.23 -17.13 -2.78
CA SER A 255 -4.46 -17.54 -1.59
C SER A 255 -4.89 -18.91 -1.10
N ARG A 256 -3.99 -19.66 -0.43
CA ARG A 256 -4.23 -21.05 0.01
C ARG A 256 -4.62 -21.94 -1.17
N ASP A 257 -3.96 -21.73 -2.28
CA ASP A 257 -4.23 -22.38 -3.56
C ASP A 257 -2.90 -22.85 -4.18
N GLU A 258 -2.87 -24.08 -4.66
CA GLU A 258 -1.67 -24.72 -5.21
C GLU A 258 -1.18 -24.04 -6.50
N ASN A 259 -2.11 -23.44 -7.26
CA ASN A 259 -1.79 -22.76 -8.52
C ASN A 259 -1.42 -21.27 -8.32
N HIS A 260 -1.56 -20.75 -7.09
CA HIS A 260 -1.37 -19.33 -6.78
C HIS A 260 -0.48 -19.16 -5.53
N LEU A 261 -0.99 -18.53 -4.46
CA LEU A 261 -0.25 -18.40 -3.20
C LEU A 261 -0.62 -19.56 -2.25
N LEU A 262 0.36 -20.38 -1.90
CA LEU A 262 0.17 -21.50 -0.94
C LEU A 262 -0.17 -21.02 0.48
N TYR A 263 0.25 -19.80 0.84
CA TYR A 263 0.09 -19.27 2.20
C TYR A 263 -1.18 -18.45 2.39
N CYS A 264 -1.51 -18.21 3.66
CA CYS A 264 -2.55 -17.28 4.09
C CYS A 264 -1.92 -15.96 4.57
N SER A 265 -2.42 -14.84 4.08
CA SER A 265 -1.97 -13.52 4.53
C SER A 265 -2.48 -13.11 5.93
N GLY A 266 -3.42 -13.85 6.52
CA GLY A 266 -3.91 -13.62 7.88
C GLY A 266 -4.74 -12.33 8.09
N ILE A 267 -4.89 -11.50 7.06
CA ILE A 267 -5.50 -10.17 7.14
C ILE A 267 -6.88 -10.13 6.45
N CYS A 268 -7.06 -10.93 5.39
CA CYS A 268 -8.20 -10.78 4.47
C CYS A 268 -9.56 -10.95 5.16
N CYS A 269 -9.68 -11.91 6.09
CA CYS A 269 -10.95 -12.15 6.81
C CYS A 269 -11.42 -10.90 7.56
N LEU A 270 -10.52 -10.28 8.32
CA LEU A 270 -10.82 -9.06 9.08
C LEU A 270 -11.06 -7.85 8.15
N ALA A 271 -10.29 -7.74 7.06
CA ALA A 271 -10.50 -6.69 6.07
C ALA A 271 -11.89 -6.79 5.43
N SER A 272 -12.33 -7.98 5.00
CA SER A 272 -13.67 -8.17 4.43
C SER A 272 -14.79 -7.91 5.44
N MET A 273 -14.63 -8.33 6.69
CA MET A 273 -15.59 -8.01 7.75
C MET A 273 -15.67 -6.49 7.99
N LYS A 274 -14.54 -5.79 7.97
CA LYS A 274 -14.50 -4.34 8.06
C LYS A 274 -15.21 -3.68 6.87
N HIS A 275 -14.99 -4.16 5.65
CA HIS A 275 -15.69 -3.68 4.46
C HIS A 275 -17.20 -3.96 4.51
N ALA A 276 -17.60 -5.12 5.05
CA ALA A 276 -19.00 -5.43 5.29
C ALA A 276 -19.67 -4.39 6.23
N THR A 277 -18.96 -3.93 7.27
CA THR A 277 -19.49 -2.85 8.12
C THR A 277 -19.63 -1.53 7.36
N TYR A 278 -18.70 -1.17 6.48
CA TYR A 278 -18.83 0.04 5.64
C TYR A 278 -20.09 0.01 4.77
N ILE A 279 -20.37 -1.14 4.14
CA ILE A 279 -21.53 -1.31 3.29
C ILE A 279 -22.83 -1.22 4.11
N THR A 280 -22.92 -1.98 5.20
CA THR A 280 -24.16 -2.05 6.01
C THR A 280 -24.43 -0.76 6.79
N GLU A 281 -23.44 0.04 7.09
CA GLU A 281 -23.59 1.37 7.68
C GLU A 281 -24.05 2.41 6.64
N GLN A 282 -23.60 2.29 5.40
CA GLN A 282 -23.92 3.25 4.33
C GLN A 282 -25.26 2.91 3.64
N HIS A 283 -25.55 1.62 3.44
CA HIS A 283 -26.71 1.13 2.71
C HIS A 283 -27.58 0.24 3.61
N GLN A 284 -28.71 0.78 4.08
CA GLN A 284 -29.60 0.07 5.01
C GLN A 284 -30.30 -1.15 4.39
N ASP A 285 -30.50 -1.15 3.08
CA ASP A 285 -31.19 -2.22 2.33
C ASP A 285 -30.21 -3.18 1.63
N CYS A 286 -28.90 -3.08 1.92
CA CYS A 286 -27.89 -3.93 1.31
C CYS A 286 -27.59 -5.16 2.16
N ASN A 287 -27.55 -6.34 1.51
CA ASN A 287 -27.10 -7.58 2.10
C ASN A 287 -25.66 -7.89 1.68
N VAL A 288 -24.89 -8.42 2.59
CA VAL A 288 -23.51 -8.82 2.36
C VAL A 288 -23.36 -10.30 2.61
N THR A 289 -22.75 -11.02 1.67
CA THR A 289 -22.40 -12.43 1.83
C THR A 289 -20.89 -12.60 1.81
N ILE A 290 -20.34 -13.23 2.85
CA ILE A 290 -18.92 -13.55 2.95
C ILE A 290 -18.73 -15.05 2.72
N PHE A 291 -18.18 -15.42 1.58
CA PHE A 291 -17.79 -16.79 1.25
C PHE A 291 -16.39 -17.07 1.80
N PHE A 292 -16.25 -18.10 2.62
CA PHE A 292 -15.02 -18.38 3.34
C PHE A 292 -14.70 -19.88 3.42
N ILE A 293 -13.41 -20.21 3.58
CA ILE A 293 -12.94 -21.56 3.88
C ILE A 293 -12.88 -21.77 5.40
N ASP A 294 -12.17 -20.87 6.08
CA ASP A 294 -12.17 -20.69 7.54
C ASP A 294 -12.00 -19.20 7.87
N ILE A 295 -12.44 -18.77 9.04
CA ILE A 295 -12.31 -17.39 9.51
C ILE A 295 -11.11 -17.28 10.46
N ARG A 296 -10.24 -16.32 10.18
CA ARG A 296 -9.09 -15.99 11.02
C ARG A 296 -9.29 -14.59 11.63
N ALA A 297 -9.72 -14.57 12.88
CA ALA A 297 -9.80 -13.40 13.73
C ALA A 297 -9.02 -13.73 15.01
N LEU A 298 -7.80 -13.17 15.12
CA LEU A 298 -6.88 -13.51 16.20
C LEU A 298 -7.00 -12.52 17.35
N ASP A 299 -6.76 -13.01 18.57
CA ASP A 299 -6.70 -12.22 19.80
C ASP A 299 -7.98 -11.38 20.03
N ARG A 300 -7.81 -10.12 20.36
CA ARG A 300 -8.89 -9.16 20.65
C ARG A 300 -9.80 -8.84 19.45
N LEU A 301 -9.43 -9.29 18.25
CA LEU A 301 -10.24 -9.09 17.04
C LEU A 301 -11.36 -10.12 16.89
N GLU A 302 -11.41 -11.14 17.77
CA GLU A 302 -12.55 -12.06 17.86
C GLU A 302 -13.84 -11.34 18.29
N ASP A 303 -13.75 -10.33 19.15
CA ASP A 303 -14.89 -9.49 19.51
C ASP A 303 -15.46 -8.76 18.30
N PHE A 304 -14.59 -8.28 17.41
CA PHE A 304 -15.00 -7.65 16.16
C PHE A 304 -15.69 -8.66 15.22
N TYR A 305 -15.13 -9.86 15.08
CA TYR A 305 -15.77 -10.95 14.32
C TYR A 305 -17.17 -11.27 14.87
N THR A 306 -17.32 -11.42 16.19
CA THR A 306 -18.59 -11.70 16.84
C THR A 306 -19.60 -10.59 16.56
N LYS A 307 -19.19 -9.31 16.64
CA LYS A 307 -20.03 -8.16 16.30
C LYS A 307 -20.52 -8.22 14.84
N VAL A 308 -19.66 -8.52 13.89
CA VAL A 308 -20.04 -8.59 12.47
C VAL A 308 -20.92 -9.80 12.19
N LYS A 309 -20.65 -10.94 12.83
CA LYS A 309 -21.40 -12.17 12.67
C LYS A 309 -22.85 -12.05 13.18
N THR A 310 -23.10 -11.21 14.17
CA THR A 310 -24.44 -10.94 14.71
C THR A 310 -25.24 -9.89 13.92
N ASN A 311 -24.64 -9.28 12.90
CA ASN A 311 -25.34 -8.36 12.02
C ASN A 311 -26.22 -9.14 11.04
N GLU A 312 -27.53 -8.96 11.12
CA GLU A 312 -28.54 -9.67 10.30
C GLU A 312 -28.38 -9.47 8.78
N LYS A 313 -27.69 -8.39 8.38
CA LYS A 313 -27.39 -8.09 6.97
C LYS A 313 -26.13 -8.79 6.45
N VAL A 314 -25.36 -9.47 7.33
CA VAL A 314 -24.10 -10.13 6.95
C VAL A 314 -24.24 -11.64 7.11
N THR A 315 -24.23 -12.33 5.99
CA THR A 315 -24.31 -13.80 5.93
C THR A 315 -22.93 -14.41 5.72
N PHE A 316 -22.60 -15.41 6.49
CA PHE A 316 -21.35 -16.17 6.33
C PHE A 316 -21.65 -17.53 5.71
N VAL A 317 -21.07 -17.81 4.54
CA VAL A 317 -21.26 -19.08 3.81
C VAL A 317 -19.93 -19.79 3.68
N LYS A 318 -19.83 -20.99 4.25
CA LYS A 318 -18.62 -21.79 4.14
C LYS A 318 -18.57 -22.47 2.78
N SER A 319 -17.80 -21.90 1.88
CA SER A 319 -17.76 -22.30 0.47
C SER A 319 -16.42 -21.89 -0.17
N LYS A 320 -16.01 -22.66 -1.17
CA LYS A 320 -15.04 -22.22 -2.19
C LYS A 320 -15.85 -21.93 -3.46
N ILE A 321 -15.87 -20.65 -3.88
CA ILE A 321 -16.48 -20.25 -5.16
C ILE A 321 -15.60 -20.78 -6.30
N ALA A 322 -16.25 -21.42 -7.25
CA ALA A 322 -15.57 -22.04 -8.40
C ALA A 322 -15.48 -21.07 -9.58
N MET A 323 -16.52 -20.26 -9.81
CA MET A 323 -16.60 -19.40 -10.99
C MET A 323 -17.51 -18.20 -10.74
N ILE A 324 -17.21 -17.10 -11.43
CA ILE A 324 -18.09 -15.92 -11.56
C ILE A 324 -18.39 -15.75 -13.06
N THR A 325 -19.64 -15.47 -13.37
CA THR A 325 -20.10 -15.06 -14.71
C THR A 325 -20.90 -13.78 -14.61
N GLU A 326 -20.84 -12.93 -15.63
CA GLU A 326 -21.59 -11.68 -15.70
C GLU A 326 -22.82 -11.85 -16.59
N GLU A 327 -23.95 -11.31 -16.15
CA GLU A 327 -25.16 -11.21 -16.96
C GLU A 327 -25.07 -9.94 -17.81
N GLU A 328 -24.95 -10.09 -19.13
CA GLU A 328 -24.65 -8.98 -20.05
C GLU A 328 -25.65 -7.82 -19.99
N GLU A 329 -26.94 -8.12 -19.74
CA GLU A 329 -28.00 -7.11 -19.75
C GLU A 329 -27.99 -6.21 -18.50
N THR A 330 -27.62 -6.76 -17.35
CA THR A 330 -27.72 -6.07 -16.04
C THR A 330 -26.35 -5.74 -15.45
N GLY A 331 -25.29 -6.40 -15.91
CA GLY A 331 -23.96 -6.36 -15.29
C GLY A 331 -23.91 -7.00 -13.91
N ASP A 332 -24.94 -7.79 -13.55
CA ASP A 332 -24.96 -8.54 -12.31
C ASP A 332 -24.07 -9.79 -12.42
N LEU A 333 -23.57 -10.23 -11.29
CA LEU A 333 -22.58 -11.30 -11.18
C LEU A 333 -23.22 -12.57 -10.61
N MET A 334 -23.16 -13.66 -11.33
CA MET A 334 -23.59 -14.98 -10.87
C MET A 334 -22.39 -15.73 -10.32
N LEU A 335 -22.45 -16.09 -9.04
CA LEU A 335 -21.45 -16.89 -8.36
C LEU A 335 -21.88 -18.35 -8.30
N GLU A 336 -20.98 -19.23 -8.69
CA GLU A 336 -21.18 -20.68 -8.63
C GLU A 336 -20.13 -21.33 -7.73
N GLY A 337 -20.54 -22.30 -6.91
CA GLY A 337 -19.66 -22.98 -5.96
C GLY A 337 -20.38 -24.09 -5.22
N GLU A 338 -19.78 -24.55 -4.14
CA GLU A 338 -20.33 -25.61 -3.29
C GLU A 338 -20.26 -25.19 -1.81
N ASN A 339 -21.34 -25.39 -1.08
CA ASN A 339 -21.35 -25.26 0.36
C ASN A 339 -20.63 -26.48 0.96
N THR A 340 -19.43 -26.25 1.49
CA THR A 340 -18.59 -27.35 1.99
C THR A 340 -19.09 -28.01 3.26
N ASN A 341 -20.12 -27.47 3.93
CA ASN A 341 -20.78 -28.09 5.08
C ASN A 341 -21.88 -29.03 4.66
N THR A 342 -22.66 -28.68 3.60
CA THR A 342 -23.86 -29.43 3.19
C THR A 342 -23.66 -30.21 1.89
N GLY A 343 -22.65 -29.88 1.07
CA GLY A 343 -22.45 -30.43 -0.27
C GLY A 343 -23.41 -29.87 -1.31
N GLU A 344 -24.22 -28.88 -0.96
CA GLU A 344 -25.18 -28.27 -1.87
C GLU A 344 -24.50 -27.33 -2.84
N GLN A 345 -24.94 -27.35 -4.10
CA GLN A 345 -24.48 -26.39 -5.11
C GLN A 345 -25.01 -25.01 -4.79
N ILE A 346 -24.11 -24.01 -4.85
CA ILE A 346 -24.44 -22.61 -4.68
C ILE A 346 -24.53 -21.98 -6.06
N ARG A 347 -25.63 -21.27 -6.31
CA ARG A 347 -25.78 -20.38 -7.44
C ARG A 347 -26.51 -19.13 -6.97
N MET A 348 -25.78 -18.01 -6.83
CA MET A 348 -26.29 -16.78 -6.23
C MET A 348 -25.90 -15.56 -7.05
N LYS A 349 -26.79 -14.59 -7.12
CA LYS A 349 -26.65 -13.36 -7.89
C LYS A 349 -26.28 -12.19 -7.00
N PHE A 350 -25.30 -11.37 -7.43
CA PHE A 350 -24.79 -10.20 -6.71
C PHE A 350 -24.58 -9.00 -7.65
N ASP A 351 -24.68 -7.80 -7.10
CA ASP A 351 -24.44 -6.54 -7.82
C ASP A 351 -22.95 -6.24 -7.92
N MET A 352 -22.18 -6.63 -6.90
CA MET A 352 -20.74 -6.38 -6.81
C MET A 352 -20.05 -7.54 -6.08
N VAL A 353 -18.86 -7.87 -6.51
CA VAL A 353 -18.02 -8.89 -5.88
C VAL A 353 -16.68 -8.28 -5.48
N VAL A 354 -16.27 -8.53 -4.23
CA VAL A 354 -14.98 -8.10 -3.67
C VAL A 354 -14.09 -9.32 -3.47
N LEU A 355 -13.00 -9.38 -4.20
CA LEU A 355 -11.99 -10.41 -4.07
C LEU A 355 -11.02 -10.08 -2.94
N ALA A 356 -11.00 -10.89 -1.90
CA ALA A 356 -10.04 -10.77 -0.81
C ALA A 356 -8.70 -11.39 -1.21
N THR A 357 -7.90 -10.64 -1.95
CA THR A 357 -6.59 -11.03 -2.44
C THR A 357 -5.54 -11.03 -1.34
N GLY A 358 -4.56 -11.93 -1.44
CA GLY A 358 -3.43 -12.01 -0.53
C GLY A 358 -2.41 -10.89 -0.70
N MET A 359 -1.42 -10.86 0.19
CA MET A 359 -0.30 -9.93 0.20
C MET A 359 0.95 -10.60 -0.35
N VAL A 360 1.58 -9.99 -1.35
CA VAL A 360 2.86 -10.44 -1.94
C VAL A 360 3.96 -9.48 -1.52
N PRO A 361 5.11 -9.94 -1.00
CA PRO A 361 6.17 -9.03 -0.58
C PRO A 361 6.81 -8.32 -1.77
N ASN A 362 7.12 -7.04 -1.61
CA ASN A 362 7.93 -6.32 -2.57
C ASN A 362 9.39 -6.79 -2.48
N ARG A 363 9.79 -7.57 -3.46
CA ARG A 363 11.13 -8.17 -3.52
C ARG A 363 12.21 -7.11 -3.69
N ILE A 364 13.40 -7.46 -3.24
CA ILE A 364 14.59 -6.67 -3.52
C ILE A 364 14.93 -6.84 -5.01
N ASN A 365 14.80 -5.76 -5.76
CA ASN A 365 15.15 -5.71 -7.18
C ASN A 365 16.30 -4.73 -7.37
N VAL A 366 17.50 -5.16 -6.97
CA VAL A 366 18.74 -4.39 -7.01
C VAL A 366 19.83 -5.26 -7.61
N ASP A 367 20.66 -4.71 -8.48
CA ASP A 367 21.77 -5.41 -9.12
C ASP A 367 23.13 -4.78 -8.75
N PRO A 368 24.06 -5.53 -8.15
CA PRO A 368 23.92 -6.92 -7.71
C PRO A 368 22.95 -7.07 -6.54
N ALA A 369 22.25 -8.21 -6.48
CA ALA A 369 21.37 -8.51 -5.37
C ALA A 369 22.15 -8.58 -4.05
N PRO A 370 21.68 -7.93 -2.97
CA PRO A 370 22.35 -8.02 -1.68
C PRO A 370 22.25 -9.43 -1.10
N ASP A 371 23.23 -9.79 -0.29
CA ASP A 371 23.23 -11.09 0.39
C ASP A 371 22.25 -11.08 1.57
N VAL A 372 20.98 -11.33 1.25
CA VAL A 372 19.89 -11.49 2.21
C VAL A 372 19.18 -12.82 2.00
N SER A 373 18.69 -13.43 3.08
CA SER A 373 17.94 -14.67 3.00
C SER A 373 16.45 -14.36 2.82
N CYS A 374 15.82 -15.04 1.85
CA CYS A 374 14.37 -15.03 1.65
C CYS A 374 13.82 -16.45 1.69
N ASP A 375 12.55 -16.58 2.09
CA ASP A 375 11.83 -17.85 1.96
C ASP A 375 11.40 -18.11 0.50
N GLU A 376 10.76 -19.24 0.27
CA GLU A 376 10.26 -19.66 -1.06
C GLU A 376 9.23 -18.70 -1.67
N TYR A 377 8.57 -17.88 -0.85
CA TYR A 377 7.58 -16.89 -1.27
C TYR A 377 8.17 -15.51 -1.50
N GLY A 378 9.45 -15.32 -1.16
CA GLY A 378 10.18 -14.05 -1.31
C GLY A 378 10.09 -13.13 -0.10
N PHE A 379 9.58 -13.60 1.05
CA PHE A 379 9.65 -12.85 2.30
C PHE A 379 11.05 -12.91 2.89
N MET A 380 11.56 -11.77 3.36
CA MET A 380 12.86 -11.69 4.02
C MET A 380 12.85 -12.44 5.36
N VAL A 381 13.71 -13.42 5.51
CA VAL A 381 13.89 -14.14 6.78
C VAL A 381 15.13 -13.63 7.51
N HIS A 382 15.10 -13.71 8.85
CA HIS A 382 16.25 -13.33 9.64
C HIS A 382 17.32 -14.43 9.57
N ASP A 383 18.50 -14.06 9.10
CA ASP A 383 19.67 -14.90 9.08
C ASP A 383 20.73 -14.29 10.01
N PRO A 384 21.12 -14.98 11.11
CA PRO A 384 22.13 -14.47 12.05
C PRO A 384 23.51 -14.26 11.43
N GLU A 385 23.82 -14.97 10.34
CA GLU A 385 25.11 -14.87 9.64
C GLU A 385 25.13 -13.71 8.66
N LYS A 386 23.97 -13.19 8.26
CA LYS A 386 23.81 -12.09 7.31
C LYS A 386 23.29 -10.84 8.02
N CYS A 387 24.20 -10.00 8.46
CA CYS A 387 23.91 -8.80 9.21
C CYS A 387 24.01 -7.54 8.37
N GLY A 388 23.38 -6.45 8.87
CA GLY A 388 23.48 -5.12 8.27
C GLY A 388 22.31 -4.72 7.37
N ILE A 389 21.53 -5.69 6.83
CA ILE A 389 20.28 -5.44 6.09
C ILE A 389 19.14 -6.15 6.81
N TYR A 390 18.13 -5.39 7.23
CA TYR A 390 17.05 -5.88 8.08
C TYR A 390 15.68 -5.58 7.48
N GLY A 391 14.87 -6.62 7.25
CA GLY A 391 13.48 -6.46 6.81
C GLY A 391 12.58 -5.90 7.91
N ALA A 392 11.61 -5.07 7.54
CA ALA A 392 10.61 -4.51 8.45
C ALA A 392 9.18 -4.60 7.87
N GLY A 393 8.24 -5.11 8.67
CA GLY A 393 6.83 -5.23 8.32
C GLY A 393 6.57 -6.27 7.23
N CYS A 394 5.70 -5.96 6.27
CA CYS A 394 5.16 -6.92 5.31
C CYS A 394 6.18 -7.53 4.33
N VAL A 395 7.39 -7.03 4.25
CA VAL A 395 8.47 -7.70 3.48
C VAL A 395 8.96 -8.97 4.19
N ARG A 396 8.68 -9.13 5.49
CA ARG A 396 9.06 -10.31 6.28
C ARG A 396 7.99 -11.37 6.35
N ARG A 397 6.75 -10.96 6.40
CA ARG A 397 5.54 -11.79 6.39
C ARG A 397 4.31 -10.89 6.28
N PRO A 398 3.16 -11.40 5.85
CA PRO A 398 1.91 -10.66 5.92
C PRO A 398 1.56 -10.32 7.38
N VAL A 399 1.37 -9.04 7.69
CA VAL A 399 1.04 -8.55 9.03
C VAL A 399 0.15 -7.33 8.97
N ASP A 400 -0.56 -7.04 10.06
CA ASP A 400 -1.33 -5.82 10.24
C ASP A 400 -0.44 -4.59 10.52
N VAL A 401 -1.08 -3.41 10.63
CA VAL A 401 -0.38 -2.14 10.85
C VAL A 401 0.33 -2.13 12.20
N ALA A 402 -0.29 -2.65 13.27
CA ALA A 402 0.29 -2.64 14.61
C ALA A 402 1.55 -3.51 14.66
N THR A 403 1.48 -4.72 14.11
CA THR A 403 2.62 -5.63 14.00
C THR A 403 3.72 -5.05 13.10
N SER A 404 3.34 -4.38 11.99
CA SER A 404 4.29 -3.69 11.11
C SER A 404 5.09 -2.61 11.85
N VAL A 405 4.47 -1.86 12.76
CA VAL A 405 5.13 -0.86 13.60
C VAL A 405 6.11 -1.53 14.57
N GLN A 406 5.70 -2.61 15.24
CA GLN A 406 6.57 -3.36 16.17
C GLN A 406 7.80 -3.96 15.45
N ASP A 407 7.59 -4.58 14.29
CA ASP A 407 8.67 -5.11 13.45
C ASP A 407 9.64 -4.01 13.02
N ALA A 408 9.14 -2.83 12.69
CA ALA A 408 9.96 -1.70 12.28
C ALA A 408 10.84 -1.17 13.43
N THR A 409 10.29 -1.06 14.65
CA THR A 409 11.06 -0.71 15.86
C THR A 409 12.18 -1.71 16.12
N ALA A 410 11.89 -3.01 16.02
CA ALA A 410 12.89 -4.05 16.18
C ALA A 410 13.99 -3.98 15.11
N SER A 411 13.64 -3.70 13.85
CA SER A 411 14.59 -3.58 12.75
C SER A 411 15.46 -2.33 12.87
N ALA A 412 14.90 -1.22 13.35
CA ALA A 412 15.67 -0.01 13.66
C ALA A 412 16.70 -0.27 14.76
N LEU A 413 16.33 -0.99 15.82
CA LEU A 413 17.26 -1.37 16.89
C LEU A 413 18.42 -2.24 16.37
N LYS A 414 18.12 -3.23 15.51
CA LYS A 414 19.15 -4.06 14.87
C LYS A 414 20.10 -3.22 13.99
N ALA A 415 19.54 -2.30 13.21
CA ALA A 415 20.34 -1.40 12.39
C ALA A 415 21.28 -0.51 13.22
N ILE A 416 20.80 0.00 14.36
CA ILE A 416 21.62 0.74 15.34
C ILE A 416 22.73 -0.15 15.88
N GLN A 417 22.42 -1.39 16.29
CA GLN A 417 23.43 -2.33 16.82
C GLN A 417 24.55 -2.62 15.81
N SER A 418 24.24 -2.72 14.51
CA SER A 418 25.24 -2.88 13.44
C SER A 418 26.24 -1.73 13.37
N ILE A 419 25.80 -0.52 13.73
CA ILE A 419 26.68 0.67 13.71
C ILE A 419 27.50 0.78 14.99
N VAL A 420 26.93 0.43 16.14
CA VAL A 420 27.55 0.61 17.48
C VAL A 420 28.58 -0.47 17.80
N ARG A 421 28.39 -1.70 17.34
CA ARG A 421 29.27 -2.85 17.63
C ARG A 421 30.67 -2.77 17.00
N ARG A 422 30.98 -1.68 16.34
CA ARG A 422 32.26 -1.37 15.73
C ARG A 422 32.85 -0.11 16.35
#